data_f25b15a2b15c36b0d08f903228fbde3b
#
_entry.id   f25b15a2b15c36b0d08f903228fbde3b
#
_cell.length_a   1.000
_cell.length_b   1.000
_cell.length_c   1.000
_cell.angle_alpha   90.00
_cell.angle_beta   90.00
_cell.angle_gamma   90.00
#
_symmetry.space_group_name_H-M   'P 1'
#
loop_
_entity.id
_entity.type
_entity.pdbx_description
1 polymer ?
#
loop_
_entity_poly.entity_id
_entity_poly.type
_entity_poly.pdbx_seq_one_letter_code
_entity_poly.pdbx_strand_id
1 'polypeptide(L)'
;MKKILKRILLVLLVLVLLAVCGFAAFYFSRIRTIQSLEKVTDYEDYNLYRMDVQYSYDLDRLISYGISSNQDMLDAILKESIPLLPIHMTAPNYGCSAFSIADSDQEILMGRNYDFKIDTSSLLVHCTPKDGYESVAFAALSNISANQPDASLSKKLAVLTAPFICLDGMNEKGVSIAVLTLDSEPTVQQTGKQTIFTTLAIRLVLDRAATTQEAVDLLNSYDMFATSGRDYHFYITDASGDGRVVEYDCDDPARPLVATPIR
;
A
#
# COMPACT_ATOMS: atom_id res chain seq x y z
N MET A 1 46.06 -30.02 -13.45
CA MET A 1 45.50 -29.36 -12.25
C MET A 1 45.43 -27.84 -12.37
N LYS A 2 46.50 -27.08 -12.52
CA LYS A 2 46.48 -25.59 -12.55
C LYS A 2 45.55 -24.99 -13.62
N LYS A 3 45.46 -25.56 -14.86
CA LYS A 3 44.57 -25.07 -15.92
C LYS A 3 43.09 -25.29 -15.62
N ILE A 4 42.71 -26.41 -14.98
CA ILE A 4 41.32 -26.71 -14.57
C ILE A 4 40.92 -25.78 -13.45
N LEU A 5 41.76 -25.58 -12.44
CA LEU A 5 41.49 -24.67 -11.32
C LEU A 5 41.30 -23.22 -11.85
N LYS A 6 42.09 -22.73 -12.81
CA LYS A 6 41.90 -21.41 -13.42
C LYS A 6 40.56 -21.31 -14.15
N ARG A 7 40.12 -22.37 -14.85
CA ARG A 7 38.81 -22.38 -15.53
C ARG A 7 37.66 -22.35 -14.52
N ILE A 8 37.74 -23.13 -13.44
CA ILE A 8 36.76 -23.11 -12.36
C ILE A 8 36.67 -21.73 -11.71
N LEU A 9 37.82 -21.12 -11.40
CA LEU A 9 37.87 -19.77 -10.83
C LEU A 9 37.26 -18.72 -11.75
N LEU A 10 37.53 -18.82 -13.08
CA LEU A 10 36.94 -17.90 -14.07
C LEU A 10 35.41 -18.06 -14.13
N VAL A 11 34.90 -19.30 -14.15
CA VAL A 11 33.46 -19.56 -14.15
C VAL A 11 32.81 -19.00 -12.89
N LEU A 12 33.39 -19.22 -11.71
CA LEU A 12 32.92 -18.66 -10.46
C LEU A 12 32.89 -17.13 -10.47
N LEU A 13 33.96 -16.51 -10.99
CA LEU A 13 34.01 -15.05 -11.14
C LEU A 13 32.89 -14.52 -12.04
N VAL A 14 32.66 -15.18 -13.20
CA VAL A 14 31.58 -14.80 -14.12
C VAL A 14 30.21 -14.94 -13.43
N LEU A 15 29.95 -16.03 -12.68
CA LEU A 15 28.71 -16.23 -11.96
C LEU A 15 28.50 -15.15 -10.88
N VAL A 16 29.53 -14.79 -10.14
CA VAL A 16 29.49 -13.70 -9.16
C VAL A 16 29.19 -12.36 -9.84
N LEU A 17 29.84 -12.05 -10.96
CA LEU A 17 29.57 -10.82 -11.71
C LEU A 17 28.13 -10.78 -12.23
N LEU A 18 27.62 -11.88 -12.77
CA LEU A 18 26.23 -11.96 -13.22
C LEU A 18 25.25 -11.77 -12.05
N ALA A 19 25.52 -12.36 -10.89
CA ALA A 19 24.71 -12.18 -9.68
C ALA A 19 24.72 -10.72 -9.20
N VAL A 20 25.90 -10.07 -9.20
CA VAL A 20 26.03 -8.64 -8.83
C VAL A 20 25.31 -7.75 -9.83
N CYS A 21 25.44 -8.00 -11.14
CA CYS A 21 24.72 -7.24 -12.16
C CYS A 21 23.20 -7.42 -12.03
N GLY A 22 22.74 -8.65 -11.80
CA GLY A 22 21.32 -8.94 -11.57
C GLY A 22 20.77 -8.23 -10.32
N PHE A 23 21.52 -8.27 -9.23
CA PHE A 23 21.18 -7.55 -8.00
C PHE A 23 21.14 -6.03 -8.23
N ALA A 24 22.16 -5.47 -8.89
CA ALA A 24 22.21 -4.04 -9.21
C ALA A 24 21.04 -3.63 -10.11
N ALA A 25 20.70 -4.41 -11.13
CA ALA A 25 19.57 -4.15 -12.02
C ALA A 25 18.24 -4.20 -11.26
N PHE A 26 18.05 -5.18 -10.37
CA PHE A 26 16.85 -5.30 -9.53
C PHE A 26 16.68 -4.11 -8.57
N TYR A 27 17.76 -3.69 -7.92
CA TYR A 27 17.71 -2.57 -6.99
C TYR A 27 17.76 -1.19 -7.66
N PHE A 28 18.10 -1.11 -8.96
CA PHE A 28 18.22 0.15 -9.67
C PHE A 28 16.91 0.98 -9.63
N SER A 29 15.78 0.37 -9.93
CA SER A 29 14.47 1.03 -9.88
C SER A 29 14.08 1.45 -8.47
N ARG A 30 14.43 0.66 -7.44
CA ARG A 30 14.22 1.00 -6.02
C ARG A 30 15.09 2.17 -5.57
N ILE A 31 16.34 2.22 -6.04
CA ILE A 31 17.23 3.37 -5.80
C ILE A 31 16.65 4.62 -6.45
N ARG A 32 16.14 4.52 -7.67
CA ARG A 32 15.48 5.65 -8.34
C ARG A 32 14.21 6.11 -7.62
N THR A 33 13.42 5.19 -7.09
CA THR A 33 12.29 5.51 -6.22
C THR A 33 12.73 6.31 -4.99
N ILE A 34 13.80 5.86 -4.31
CA ILE A 34 14.37 6.60 -3.16
C ILE A 34 14.91 7.97 -3.57
N GLN A 35 15.50 8.09 -4.76
CA GLN A 35 16.03 9.36 -5.27
C GLN A 35 14.93 10.36 -5.63
N SER A 36 13.71 9.89 -5.93
CA SER A 36 12.54 10.74 -6.17
C SER A 36 11.92 11.27 -4.88
N LEU A 37 12.33 10.76 -3.71
CA LEU A 37 11.81 11.24 -2.43
C LEU A 37 12.19 12.71 -2.23
N GLU A 38 11.17 13.55 -2.14
CA GLU A 38 11.30 15.01 -1.97
C GLU A 38 10.55 15.46 -0.74
N LYS A 39 11.17 16.30 0.07
CA LYS A 39 10.55 17.00 1.19
C LYS A 39 9.81 18.23 0.65
N VAL A 40 8.48 18.25 0.76
CA VAL A 40 7.63 19.30 0.19
C VAL A 40 7.45 20.48 1.16
N THR A 41 7.33 20.18 2.46
CA THR A 41 7.25 21.20 3.52
C THR A 41 8.50 21.18 4.39
N ASP A 42 8.77 22.27 5.08
CA ASP A 42 9.94 22.37 5.97
C ASP A 42 9.52 22.87 7.36
N TYR A 43 8.75 22.02 8.06
CA TYR A 43 8.39 22.24 9.47
C TYR A 43 9.39 21.52 10.38
N GLU A 44 9.40 21.89 11.65
CA GLU A 44 10.36 21.38 12.63
C GLU A 44 10.19 19.88 12.87
N ASP A 45 8.96 19.41 13.09
CA ASP A 45 8.70 18.03 13.54
C ASP A 45 8.21 17.10 12.44
N TYR A 46 7.14 17.49 11.71
CA TYR A 46 6.45 16.63 10.75
C TYR A 46 6.29 17.33 9.41
N ASN A 47 6.52 16.59 8.34
CA ASN A 47 6.56 17.16 7.01
C ASN A 47 5.73 16.35 6.01
N LEU A 48 5.35 17.02 4.93
CA LEU A 48 4.86 16.38 3.72
C LEU A 48 6.06 16.02 2.84
N TYR A 49 6.10 14.77 2.42
CA TYR A 49 7.01 14.25 1.41
C TYR A 49 6.23 13.80 0.17
N ARG A 50 6.89 13.70 -0.96
CA ARG A 50 6.37 13.04 -2.15
C ARG A 50 7.39 12.04 -2.69
N MET A 51 6.91 11.02 -3.41
CA MET A 51 7.75 9.97 -3.99
C MET A 51 7.08 9.36 -5.21
N ASP A 52 7.86 9.16 -6.30
CA ASP A 52 7.44 8.43 -7.48
C ASP A 52 7.94 6.99 -7.42
N VAL A 53 7.04 6.03 -7.44
CA VAL A 53 7.37 4.60 -7.40
C VAL A 53 7.82 4.15 -8.79
N GLN A 54 9.10 3.83 -8.92
CA GLN A 54 9.73 3.44 -10.20
C GLN A 54 10.08 1.94 -10.29
N TYR A 55 9.79 1.18 -9.24
CA TYR A 55 9.93 -0.28 -9.27
C TYR A 55 8.59 -0.94 -9.57
N SER A 56 8.63 -2.03 -10.32
CA SER A 56 7.46 -2.86 -10.55
C SER A 56 7.19 -3.72 -9.32
N TYR A 57 5.92 -3.78 -8.92
CA TYR A 57 5.39 -4.70 -7.93
C TYR A 57 4.30 -5.58 -8.55
N ASP A 58 4.00 -6.71 -7.90
CA ASP A 58 3.02 -7.67 -8.38
C ASP A 58 2.05 -8.01 -7.23
N LEU A 59 0.82 -7.50 -7.33
CA LEU A 59 -0.21 -7.67 -6.30
C LEU A 59 -0.67 -9.13 -6.18
N ASP A 60 -0.76 -9.86 -7.30
CA ASP A 60 -1.17 -11.26 -7.26
C ASP A 60 -0.11 -12.12 -6.58
N ARG A 61 1.16 -11.85 -6.84
CA ARG A 61 2.27 -12.49 -6.13
C ARG A 61 2.25 -12.15 -4.64
N LEU A 62 2.01 -10.88 -4.26
CA LEU A 62 1.92 -10.48 -2.86
C LEU A 62 0.78 -11.22 -2.14
N ILE A 63 -0.40 -11.30 -2.77
CA ILE A 63 -1.56 -12.03 -2.26
C ILE A 63 -1.26 -13.54 -2.13
N SER A 64 -0.52 -14.10 -3.10
CA SER A 64 -0.16 -15.53 -3.12
C SER A 64 0.73 -15.98 -1.95
N TYR A 65 1.37 -15.06 -1.23
CA TYR A 65 2.16 -15.41 -0.04
C TYR A 65 1.29 -15.92 1.13
N GLY A 66 -0.03 -15.65 1.09
CA GLY A 66 -0.96 -16.02 2.13
C GLY A 66 -0.86 -15.10 3.35
N ILE A 67 -1.99 -14.51 3.75
CA ILE A 67 -2.05 -13.56 4.87
C ILE A 67 -2.99 -14.13 5.93
N SER A 68 -2.45 -14.41 7.11
CA SER A 68 -3.22 -14.91 8.27
C SER A 68 -2.88 -14.15 9.56
N SER A 69 -1.89 -13.27 9.52
CA SER A 69 -1.44 -12.48 10.65
C SER A 69 -0.84 -11.16 10.22
N ASN A 70 -0.70 -10.22 11.15
CA ASN A 70 0.05 -8.99 10.91
C ASN A 70 1.50 -9.25 10.50
N GLN A 71 2.12 -10.33 10.98
CA GLN A 71 3.48 -10.69 10.62
C GLN A 71 3.56 -11.17 9.16
N ASP A 72 2.61 -12.01 8.71
CA ASP A 72 2.55 -12.44 7.31
C ASP A 72 2.38 -11.25 6.36
N MET A 73 1.54 -10.27 6.75
CA MET A 73 1.37 -9.03 6.01
C MET A 73 2.70 -8.27 5.88
N LEU A 74 3.40 -8.06 6.99
CA LEU A 74 4.69 -7.35 6.98
C LEU A 74 5.73 -8.08 6.13
N ASP A 75 5.81 -9.40 6.28
CA ASP A 75 6.74 -10.24 5.50
C ASP A 75 6.41 -10.20 4.00
N ALA A 76 5.14 -10.22 3.62
CA ALA A 76 4.71 -10.10 2.23
C ALA A 76 5.08 -8.74 1.63
N ILE A 77 4.81 -7.65 2.35
CA ILE A 77 5.19 -6.29 1.94
C ILE A 77 6.71 -6.18 1.77
N LEU A 78 7.50 -6.69 2.73
CA LEU A 78 8.96 -6.62 2.67
C LEU A 78 9.52 -7.46 1.52
N LYS A 79 8.99 -8.66 1.28
CA LYS A 79 9.39 -9.50 0.14
C LYS A 79 9.13 -8.81 -1.20
N GLU A 80 8.04 -8.05 -1.33
CA GLU A 80 7.71 -7.36 -2.56
C GLU A 80 8.52 -6.07 -2.74
N SER A 81 8.68 -5.29 -1.67
CA SER A 81 9.32 -3.97 -1.71
C SER A 81 10.85 -4.06 -1.64
N ILE A 82 11.38 -4.79 -0.65
CA ILE A 82 12.80 -4.74 -0.25
C ILE A 82 13.30 -6.15 0.12
N PRO A 83 13.22 -7.13 -0.79
CA PRO A 83 13.69 -8.48 -0.48
C PRO A 83 15.15 -8.47 -0.03
N LEU A 84 15.49 -9.34 0.92
CA LEU A 84 16.84 -9.57 1.45
C LEU A 84 17.40 -8.48 2.38
N LEU A 85 16.66 -7.40 2.65
CA LEU A 85 17.12 -6.37 3.61
C LEU A 85 16.32 -6.48 4.92
N PRO A 86 17.01 -6.51 6.09
CA PRO A 86 16.34 -6.57 7.39
C PRO A 86 15.78 -5.18 7.76
N ILE A 87 14.47 -5.00 7.60
CA ILE A 87 13.75 -3.81 8.05
C ILE A 87 12.66 -4.24 9.00
N HIS A 88 12.55 -3.55 10.13
CA HIS A 88 11.47 -3.77 11.10
C HIS A 88 10.36 -2.76 10.85
N MET A 89 9.13 -3.25 10.76
CA MET A 89 7.90 -2.47 10.65
C MET A 89 6.92 -2.91 11.74
N THR A 90 6.01 -2.02 12.10
CA THR A 90 4.89 -2.32 12.99
C THR A 90 3.58 -2.13 12.25
N ALA A 91 2.58 -2.96 12.58
CA ALA A 91 1.25 -2.81 11.99
C ALA A 91 0.61 -1.50 12.49
N PRO A 92 0.04 -0.68 11.58
CA PRO A 92 -0.45 0.65 11.90
C PRO A 92 -1.84 0.65 12.57
N ASN A 93 -2.14 1.70 13.34
CA ASN A 93 -3.46 2.01 13.90
C ASN A 93 -3.97 3.33 13.33
N TYR A 94 -5.30 3.46 13.10
CA TYR A 94 -5.91 4.61 12.43
C TYR A 94 -7.11 5.18 13.19
N GLY A 95 -7.43 6.47 12.95
CA GLY A 95 -8.69 7.13 13.27
C GLY A 95 -8.93 8.18 12.17
N CYS A 96 -10.15 8.29 11.61
CA CYS A 96 -10.35 9.03 10.37
C CYS A 96 -11.80 9.50 10.15
N SER A 97 -11.95 10.52 9.27
CA SER A 97 -13.21 10.92 8.65
C SER A 97 -13.04 11.16 7.15
N ALA A 98 -14.07 10.91 6.34
CA ALA A 98 -14.08 11.16 4.92
C ALA A 98 -15.47 11.61 4.43
N PHE A 99 -15.48 12.39 3.32
CA PHE A 99 -16.70 12.84 2.66
C PHE A 99 -16.43 13.08 1.18
N SER A 100 -17.48 13.13 0.36
CA SER A 100 -17.40 13.64 -1.00
C SER A 100 -18.44 14.72 -1.26
N ILE A 101 -18.11 15.64 -2.16
CA ILE A 101 -19.00 16.72 -2.61
C ILE A 101 -18.83 16.90 -4.12
N ALA A 102 -19.90 17.35 -4.79
CA ALA A 102 -19.79 17.90 -6.12
C ALA A 102 -19.51 19.40 -6.04
N ASP A 103 -18.57 19.91 -6.80
CA ASP A 103 -18.33 21.33 -6.91
C ASP A 103 -19.29 22.02 -7.89
N SER A 104 -19.10 23.32 -8.16
CA SER A 104 -19.93 24.10 -9.10
C SER A 104 -19.89 23.57 -10.55
N ASP A 105 -18.81 22.89 -10.93
CA ASP A 105 -18.59 22.34 -12.25
C ASP A 105 -19.00 20.86 -12.34
N GLN A 106 -19.62 20.34 -11.30
CA GLN A 106 -20.04 18.95 -11.11
C GLN A 106 -18.84 17.97 -11.02
N GLU A 107 -17.65 18.44 -10.72
CA GLU A 107 -16.52 17.59 -10.40
C GLU A 107 -16.66 17.02 -8.99
N ILE A 108 -16.39 15.73 -8.85
CA ILE A 108 -16.48 15.04 -7.55
C ILE A 108 -15.16 15.19 -6.80
N LEU A 109 -15.23 15.83 -5.64
CA LEU A 109 -14.12 16.02 -4.74
C LEU A 109 -14.29 15.11 -3.52
N MET A 110 -13.24 14.37 -3.17
CA MET A 110 -13.17 13.62 -1.91
C MET A 110 -12.28 14.34 -0.91
N GLY A 111 -12.84 14.65 0.27
CA GLY A 111 -12.10 15.15 1.41
C GLY A 111 -11.86 14.05 2.44
N ARG A 112 -10.68 14.03 3.06
CA ARG A 112 -10.34 13.05 4.08
C ARG A 112 -9.49 13.68 5.17
N ASN A 113 -9.80 13.38 6.43
CA ASN A 113 -9.01 13.75 7.58
C ASN A 113 -8.44 12.50 8.27
N TYR A 114 -7.15 12.51 8.58
CA TYR A 114 -6.47 11.45 9.31
C TYR A 114 -6.30 11.88 10.78
N ASP A 115 -7.20 11.40 11.61
CA ASP A 115 -7.25 11.71 13.05
C ASP A 115 -6.66 10.54 13.82
N PHE A 116 -5.37 10.61 14.15
CA PHE A 116 -4.75 9.59 14.97
C PHE A 116 -3.97 10.21 16.13
N LYS A 117 -3.80 9.44 17.21
CA LYS A 117 -3.19 9.90 18.46
C LYS A 117 -1.67 10.16 18.36
N ILE A 118 -1.05 9.79 17.25
CA ILE A 118 0.39 9.94 17.01
C ILE A 118 0.59 10.83 15.80
N ASP A 119 1.26 11.95 16.00
CA ASP A 119 1.63 12.84 14.91
C ASP A 119 2.54 12.13 13.91
N THR A 120 2.35 12.44 12.63
CA THR A 120 3.04 11.78 11.53
C THR A 120 3.42 12.74 10.42
N SER A 121 4.58 12.52 9.82
CA SER A 121 4.85 13.00 8.48
C SER A 121 4.03 12.22 7.47
N SER A 122 3.57 12.90 6.42
CA SER A 122 2.79 12.30 5.34
C SER A 122 3.65 12.10 4.09
N LEU A 123 3.40 11.02 3.36
CA LEU A 123 4.04 10.75 2.09
C LEU A 123 3.00 10.63 0.99
N LEU A 124 3.03 11.55 0.03
CA LEU A 124 2.31 11.42 -1.24
C LEU A 124 3.06 10.42 -2.13
N VAL A 125 2.43 9.30 -2.40
CA VAL A 125 2.96 8.20 -3.19
C VAL A 125 2.32 8.24 -4.57
N HIS A 126 3.10 8.43 -5.61
CA HIS A 126 2.67 8.33 -6.99
C HIS A 126 3.08 6.97 -7.56
N CYS A 127 2.11 6.21 -8.05
CA CYS A 127 2.33 4.89 -8.64
C CYS A 127 1.90 4.86 -10.11
N THR A 128 2.76 4.27 -10.94
CA THR A 128 2.50 3.97 -12.35
C THR A 128 2.72 2.47 -12.59
N PRO A 129 1.82 1.59 -12.09
CA PRO A 129 1.97 0.16 -12.22
C PRO A 129 1.92 -0.26 -13.69
N LYS A 130 2.68 -1.32 -14.04
CA LYS A 130 2.74 -1.79 -15.44
C LYS A 130 1.40 -2.31 -15.96
N ASP A 131 0.64 -2.98 -15.09
CA ASP A 131 -0.61 -3.65 -15.43
C ASP A 131 -1.76 -3.11 -14.53
N GLY A 132 -1.85 -1.79 -14.37
CA GLY A 132 -2.87 -1.13 -13.55
C GLY A 132 -2.95 0.37 -13.83
N TYR A 133 -3.83 1.06 -13.13
CA TYR A 133 -4.08 2.49 -13.29
C TYR A 133 -3.05 3.33 -12.54
N GLU A 134 -2.65 4.45 -13.15
CA GLU A 134 -1.87 5.48 -12.48
C GLU A 134 -2.64 6.05 -11.29
N SER A 135 -1.96 6.32 -10.18
CA SER A 135 -2.62 6.74 -8.95
C SER A 135 -1.73 7.57 -8.05
N VAL A 136 -2.37 8.40 -7.24
CA VAL A 136 -1.75 9.10 -6.10
C VAL A 136 -2.42 8.65 -4.81
N ALA A 137 -1.63 8.50 -3.75
CA ALA A 137 -2.13 8.01 -2.47
C ALA A 137 -1.31 8.58 -1.31
N PHE A 138 -1.89 8.67 -0.11
CA PHE A 138 -1.20 9.12 1.08
C PHE A 138 -0.88 7.97 2.02
N ALA A 139 0.37 7.94 2.49
CA ALA A 139 0.85 7.05 3.54
C ALA A 139 1.32 7.86 4.76
N ALA A 140 1.01 7.37 5.96
CA ALA A 140 1.54 7.93 7.21
C ALA A 140 2.90 7.31 7.51
N LEU A 141 3.96 8.13 7.58
CA LEU A 141 5.33 7.65 7.76
C LEU A 141 5.60 7.08 9.15
N SER A 142 4.78 7.42 10.16
CA SER A 142 4.82 6.79 11.50
C SER A 142 4.56 5.28 11.41
N ASN A 143 3.71 4.83 10.49
CA ASN A 143 3.35 3.42 10.31
C ASN A 143 4.54 2.54 9.89
N ILE A 144 5.57 3.13 9.33
CA ILE A 144 6.81 2.46 8.93
C ILE A 144 8.03 2.98 9.72
N SER A 145 7.78 3.65 10.85
CA SER A 145 8.82 4.25 11.70
C SER A 145 9.77 5.19 10.95
N ALA A 146 9.27 5.90 9.93
CA ALA A 146 10.04 6.73 9.02
C ALA A 146 9.62 8.21 8.98
N ASN A 147 9.10 8.78 10.08
CA ASN A 147 8.67 10.18 10.15
C ASN A 147 9.71 11.20 9.65
N GLN A 148 10.99 10.86 9.75
CA GLN A 148 12.11 11.61 9.21
C GLN A 148 12.92 10.66 8.31
N PRO A 149 12.55 10.44 7.06
CA PRO A 149 13.16 9.40 6.20
C PRO A 149 14.65 9.67 5.95
N ASP A 150 15.08 10.92 5.96
CA ASP A 150 16.49 11.28 5.76
C ASP A 150 17.38 11.07 7.01
N ALA A 151 16.80 10.79 8.18
CA ALA A 151 17.56 10.63 9.42
C ALA A 151 18.43 9.36 9.44
N SER A 152 18.11 8.32 8.66
CA SER A 152 18.93 7.11 8.55
C SER A 152 18.62 6.32 7.26
N LEU A 153 19.57 5.49 6.85
CA LEU A 153 19.39 4.62 5.69
C LEU A 153 18.20 3.65 5.86
N SER A 154 18.01 3.09 7.05
CA SER A 154 16.89 2.17 7.32
C SER A 154 15.54 2.86 7.18
N LYS A 155 15.38 4.08 7.68
CA LYS A 155 14.15 4.88 7.49
C LYS A 155 13.94 5.24 6.02
N LYS A 156 14.99 5.60 5.32
CA LYS A 156 14.95 5.91 3.89
C LYS A 156 14.59 4.68 3.05
N LEU A 157 15.06 3.51 3.41
CA LEU A 157 14.67 2.27 2.74
C LEU A 157 13.22 1.87 3.06
N ALA A 158 12.74 2.15 4.28
CA ALA A 158 11.38 1.81 4.68
C ALA A 158 10.31 2.50 3.80
N VAL A 159 10.59 3.67 3.20
CA VAL A 159 9.64 4.34 2.30
C VAL A 159 9.30 3.52 1.05
N LEU A 160 10.14 2.54 0.67
CA LEU A 160 9.84 1.62 -0.43
C LEU A 160 8.62 0.72 -0.16
N THR A 161 8.18 0.60 1.08
CA THR A 161 6.95 -0.14 1.43
C THR A 161 5.68 0.70 1.30
N ALA A 162 5.82 2.00 1.08
CA ALA A 162 4.71 2.96 1.09
C ALA A 162 3.54 2.61 0.14
N PRO A 163 3.73 2.06 -1.07
CA PRO A 163 2.61 1.69 -1.94
C PRO A 163 1.60 0.74 -1.27
N PHE A 164 2.06 -0.10 -0.34
CA PHE A 164 1.24 -1.14 0.30
C PHE A 164 0.69 -0.74 1.67
N ILE A 165 0.96 0.49 2.11
CA ILE A 165 0.51 1.02 3.42
C ILE A 165 -0.21 2.36 3.29
N CYS A 166 -0.65 2.73 2.09
CA CYS A 166 -1.47 3.91 1.86
C CYS A 166 -2.81 3.79 2.59
N LEU A 167 -3.35 4.93 3.01
CA LEU A 167 -4.58 5.03 3.81
C LEU A 167 -5.75 5.57 2.99
N ASP A 168 -5.44 6.22 1.89
CA ASP A 168 -6.36 6.79 0.90
C ASP A 168 -5.64 7.00 -0.42
N GLY A 169 -6.39 7.37 -1.44
CA GLY A 169 -5.85 7.74 -2.74
C GLY A 169 -6.92 7.86 -3.81
N MET A 170 -6.45 8.25 -4.99
CA MET A 170 -7.26 8.36 -6.21
C MET A 170 -6.47 7.85 -7.40
N ASN A 171 -7.15 7.19 -8.34
CA ASN A 171 -6.56 6.75 -9.60
C ASN A 171 -6.99 7.62 -10.79
N GLU A 172 -6.34 7.41 -11.93
CA GLU A 172 -6.61 8.14 -13.18
C GLU A 172 -8.03 7.94 -13.75
N LYS A 173 -8.79 6.93 -13.28
CA LYS A 173 -10.19 6.71 -13.63
C LYS A 173 -11.15 7.51 -12.76
N GLY A 174 -10.62 8.24 -11.77
CA GLY A 174 -11.40 9.03 -10.82
C GLY A 174 -11.97 8.24 -9.66
N VAL A 175 -11.58 6.96 -9.49
CA VAL A 175 -11.95 6.21 -8.29
C VAL A 175 -11.08 6.66 -7.13
N SER A 176 -11.73 7.09 -6.06
CA SER A 176 -11.12 7.49 -4.80
C SER A 176 -11.52 6.52 -3.69
N ILE A 177 -10.59 6.18 -2.81
CA ILE A 177 -10.83 5.29 -1.66
C ILE A 177 -10.11 5.83 -0.43
N ALA A 178 -10.76 5.71 0.73
CA ALA A 178 -10.14 5.97 2.02
C ALA A 178 -10.53 4.89 3.03
N VAL A 179 -9.60 4.48 3.90
CA VAL A 179 -9.89 3.61 5.04
C VAL A 179 -10.23 4.43 6.27
N LEU A 180 -11.25 4.00 7.01
CA LEU A 180 -11.69 4.58 8.28
C LEU A 180 -11.82 3.48 9.32
N THR A 181 -11.44 3.78 10.57
CA THR A 181 -11.48 2.83 11.67
C THR A 181 -12.90 2.69 12.21
N LEU A 182 -13.29 1.45 12.51
CA LEU A 182 -14.47 1.12 13.29
C LEU A 182 -14.07 0.64 14.69
N ASP A 183 -14.93 0.95 15.68
CA ASP A 183 -14.79 0.46 17.04
C ASP A 183 -15.56 -0.86 17.21
N SER A 184 -15.17 -1.87 16.46
CA SER A 184 -15.71 -3.22 16.45
C SER A 184 -14.61 -4.27 16.41
N GLU A 185 -14.97 -5.54 16.65
CA GLU A 185 -14.03 -6.65 16.55
C GLU A 185 -13.49 -6.77 15.13
N PRO A 186 -12.18 -7.00 14.96
CA PRO A 186 -11.54 -7.03 13.64
C PRO A 186 -12.12 -8.11 12.72
N THR A 187 -12.38 -7.75 11.49
CA THR A 187 -12.80 -8.69 10.45
C THR A 187 -11.68 -9.64 10.07
N VAL A 188 -11.95 -10.95 10.20
CA VAL A 188 -11.08 -12.03 9.74
C VAL A 188 -11.95 -13.05 9.01
N GLN A 189 -12.14 -12.85 7.71
CA GLN A 189 -12.94 -13.75 6.88
C GLN A 189 -12.17 -15.05 6.59
N GLN A 190 -12.90 -16.16 6.51
CA GLN A 190 -12.39 -17.51 6.18
C GLN A 190 -13.40 -18.23 5.27
N THR A 191 -13.75 -17.58 4.14
CA THR A 191 -14.73 -18.14 3.20
C THR A 191 -14.08 -19.03 2.14
N GLY A 192 -12.75 -19.15 2.16
CA GLY A 192 -11.95 -19.94 1.23
C GLY A 192 -11.44 -19.17 0.00
N LYS A 193 -11.66 -17.85 -0.03
CA LYS A 193 -11.04 -16.96 -1.02
C LYS A 193 -9.59 -16.64 -0.62
N GLN A 194 -8.82 -16.06 -1.53
CA GLN A 194 -7.51 -15.51 -1.16
C GLN A 194 -7.69 -14.33 -0.21
N THR A 195 -6.80 -14.21 0.77
CA THR A 195 -6.90 -13.18 1.81
C THR A 195 -6.09 -11.95 1.43
N ILE A 196 -6.71 -10.79 1.59
CA ILE A 196 -6.07 -9.48 1.51
C ILE A 196 -6.12 -8.77 2.86
N PHE A 197 -5.26 -7.80 3.07
CA PHE A 197 -5.27 -6.98 4.28
C PHE A 197 -5.71 -5.54 4.00
N THR A 198 -6.08 -4.81 5.05
CA THR A 198 -6.74 -3.50 4.98
C THR A 198 -6.07 -2.52 4.00
N THR A 199 -4.76 -2.30 4.08
CA THR A 199 -4.10 -1.32 3.20
C THR A 199 -3.80 -1.87 1.79
N LEU A 200 -3.75 -3.20 1.63
CA LEU A 200 -3.68 -3.81 0.30
C LEU A 200 -4.99 -3.65 -0.48
N ALA A 201 -6.14 -3.64 0.21
CA ALA A 201 -7.44 -3.34 -0.40
C ALA A 201 -7.41 -1.98 -1.11
N ILE A 202 -6.80 -0.96 -0.49
CA ILE A 202 -6.62 0.36 -1.10
C ILE A 202 -5.78 0.26 -2.38
N ARG A 203 -4.62 -0.42 -2.31
CA ARG A 203 -3.74 -0.56 -3.48
C ARG A 203 -4.42 -1.33 -4.62
N LEU A 204 -5.16 -2.40 -4.31
CA LEU A 204 -5.93 -3.17 -5.28
C LEU A 204 -6.98 -2.32 -5.99
N VAL A 205 -7.77 -1.55 -5.25
CA VAL A 205 -8.79 -0.66 -5.81
C VAL A 205 -8.14 0.39 -6.70
N LEU A 206 -7.09 1.05 -6.23
CA LEU A 206 -6.39 2.08 -7.00
C LEU A 206 -5.77 1.54 -8.29
N ASP A 207 -5.25 0.32 -8.29
CA ASP A 207 -4.63 -0.26 -9.48
C ASP A 207 -5.65 -0.86 -10.46
N ARG A 208 -6.85 -1.32 -9.99
CA ARG A 208 -7.68 -2.23 -10.79
C ARG A 208 -9.14 -1.82 -10.96
N ALA A 209 -9.66 -0.85 -10.21
CA ALA A 209 -11.05 -0.44 -10.31
C ALA A 209 -11.18 0.86 -11.11
N ALA A 210 -12.09 0.90 -12.10
CA ALA A 210 -12.42 2.09 -12.87
C ALA A 210 -13.73 2.75 -12.40
N THR A 211 -14.50 2.07 -11.54
CA THR A 211 -15.76 2.57 -10.96
C THR A 211 -15.90 2.10 -9.51
N THR A 212 -16.80 2.75 -8.77
CA THR A 212 -17.15 2.33 -7.39
C THR A 212 -17.72 0.91 -7.38
N GLN A 213 -18.53 0.52 -8.37
CA GLN A 213 -19.04 -0.85 -8.44
C GLN A 213 -17.93 -1.88 -8.65
N GLU A 214 -16.98 -1.61 -9.57
CA GLU A 214 -15.82 -2.49 -9.77
C GLU A 214 -14.97 -2.62 -8.52
N ALA A 215 -14.80 -1.53 -7.74
CA ALA A 215 -14.09 -1.58 -6.48
C ALA A 215 -14.80 -2.49 -5.45
N VAL A 216 -16.13 -2.41 -5.33
CA VAL A 216 -16.93 -3.27 -4.46
C VAL A 216 -16.81 -4.74 -4.88
N ASP A 217 -16.97 -5.03 -6.18
CA ASP A 217 -16.89 -6.40 -6.72
C ASP A 217 -15.48 -6.98 -6.51
N LEU A 218 -14.44 -6.16 -6.72
CA LEU A 218 -13.05 -6.53 -6.49
C LEU A 218 -12.81 -6.90 -5.02
N LEU A 219 -13.21 -6.05 -4.07
CA LEU A 219 -13.04 -6.32 -2.65
C LEU A 219 -13.83 -7.58 -2.21
N ASN A 220 -15.05 -7.76 -2.75
CA ASN A 220 -15.85 -8.95 -2.46
C ASN A 220 -15.27 -10.25 -3.05
N SER A 221 -14.29 -10.18 -3.95
CA SER A 221 -13.63 -11.37 -4.51
C SER A 221 -12.55 -11.96 -3.59
N TYR A 222 -12.22 -11.29 -2.49
CA TYR A 222 -11.20 -11.70 -1.52
C TYR A 222 -11.81 -11.88 -0.12
N ASP A 223 -11.09 -12.61 0.74
CA ASP A 223 -11.30 -12.62 2.18
C ASP A 223 -10.50 -11.46 2.81
N MET A 224 -11.13 -10.70 3.71
CA MET A 224 -10.50 -9.59 4.41
C MET A 224 -9.86 -10.04 5.72
N PHE A 225 -8.62 -9.64 5.92
CA PHE A 225 -7.92 -9.65 7.20
C PHE A 225 -7.72 -8.20 7.68
N ALA A 226 -8.53 -7.77 8.65
CA ALA A 226 -8.40 -6.46 9.26
C ALA A 226 -7.15 -6.40 10.13
N THR A 227 -6.24 -5.48 9.82
CA THR A 227 -4.92 -5.38 10.45
C THR A 227 -4.97 -4.66 11.80
N SER A 228 -3.94 -4.84 12.62
CA SER A 228 -3.73 -4.10 13.87
C SER A 228 -4.79 -4.29 14.96
N GLY A 229 -5.58 -5.36 14.88
CA GLY A 229 -6.59 -5.69 15.89
C GLY A 229 -7.75 -4.70 15.97
N ARG A 230 -8.07 -4.02 14.87
CA ARG A 230 -9.22 -3.12 14.71
C ARG A 230 -9.98 -3.45 13.45
N ASP A 231 -11.26 -3.10 13.43
CA ASP A 231 -12.07 -3.20 12.22
C ASP A 231 -12.06 -1.90 11.42
N TYR A 232 -12.41 -2.00 10.14
CA TYR A 232 -12.34 -0.91 9.20
C TYR A 232 -13.50 -0.95 8.22
N HIS A 233 -13.88 0.25 7.75
CA HIS A 233 -14.68 0.40 6.56
C HIS A 233 -13.93 1.27 5.54
N PHE A 234 -14.35 1.18 4.29
CA PHE A 234 -13.82 1.99 3.21
C PHE A 234 -14.89 2.96 2.73
N TYR A 235 -14.48 4.19 2.54
CA TYR A 235 -15.25 5.16 1.78
C TYR A 235 -14.73 5.14 0.35
N ILE A 236 -15.59 4.83 -0.62
CA ILE A 236 -15.23 4.74 -2.04
C ILE A 236 -16.17 5.64 -2.84
N THR A 237 -15.62 6.42 -3.76
CA THR A 237 -16.40 7.23 -4.70
C THR A 237 -15.70 7.27 -6.05
N ASP A 238 -16.45 7.57 -7.12
CA ASP A 238 -15.89 7.74 -8.47
C ASP A 238 -16.33 9.05 -9.12
N ALA A 239 -15.82 9.32 -10.32
CA ALA A 239 -16.11 10.54 -11.09
C ALA A 239 -17.59 10.69 -11.48
N SER A 240 -18.40 9.63 -11.40
CA SER A 240 -19.86 9.73 -11.63
C SER A 240 -20.64 10.22 -10.42
N GLY A 241 -19.97 10.29 -9.24
CA GLY A 241 -20.59 10.60 -7.96
C GLY A 241 -21.22 9.38 -7.26
N ASP A 242 -21.04 8.15 -7.78
CA ASP A 242 -21.41 6.94 -7.03
C ASP A 242 -20.47 6.83 -5.82
N GLY A 243 -21.00 7.10 -4.64
CA GLY A 243 -20.28 7.01 -3.37
C GLY A 243 -20.86 5.92 -2.49
N ARG A 244 -19.98 5.11 -1.85
CA ARG A 244 -20.40 4.01 -0.96
C ARG A 244 -19.50 3.90 0.25
N VAL A 245 -20.12 3.54 1.38
CA VAL A 245 -19.44 2.95 2.54
C VAL A 245 -19.41 1.45 2.34
N VAL A 246 -18.22 0.87 2.34
CA VAL A 246 -17.98 -0.58 2.19
C VAL A 246 -17.43 -1.09 3.50
N GLU A 247 -18.15 -1.99 4.13
CA GLU A 247 -17.84 -2.56 5.45
C GLU A 247 -18.17 -4.05 5.50
N TYR A 248 -17.81 -4.71 6.59
CA TYR A 248 -18.04 -6.14 6.79
C TYR A 248 -19.02 -6.31 7.97
N ASP A 249 -20.16 -6.98 7.72
CA ASP A 249 -21.24 -7.13 8.69
C ASP A 249 -20.74 -7.80 9.98
N CYS A 250 -20.71 -7.06 11.07
CA CYS A 250 -20.22 -7.55 12.36
C CYS A 250 -21.22 -8.45 13.10
N ASP A 251 -22.46 -8.46 12.68
CA ASP A 251 -23.51 -9.29 13.27
C ASP A 251 -23.57 -10.70 12.66
N ASP A 252 -22.96 -10.88 11.48
CA ASP A 252 -22.82 -12.18 10.80
C ASP A 252 -21.41 -12.77 11.03
N PRO A 253 -21.30 -14.01 11.57
CA PRO A 253 -20.00 -14.67 11.75
C PRO A 253 -19.18 -14.83 10.46
N ALA A 254 -19.81 -14.88 9.28
CA ALA A 254 -19.12 -14.93 7.99
C ALA A 254 -18.58 -13.56 7.54
N ARG A 255 -18.99 -12.48 8.23
CA ARG A 255 -18.57 -11.11 7.91
C ARG A 255 -18.77 -10.75 6.42
N PRO A 256 -19.97 -10.94 5.83
CA PRO A 256 -20.16 -10.59 4.43
C PRO A 256 -19.92 -9.09 4.19
N LEU A 257 -19.36 -8.78 3.00
CA LEU A 257 -19.19 -7.39 2.60
C LEU A 257 -20.56 -6.73 2.34
N VAL A 258 -20.75 -5.55 2.91
CA VAL A 258 -21.91 -4.68 2.73
C VAL A 258 -21.46 -3.37 2.10
N ALA A 259 -22.11 -2.93 1.02
CA ALA A 259 -21.85 -1.67 0.36
C ALA A 259 -23.07 -0.77 0.40
N THR A 260 -23.03 0.27 1.25
CA THR A 260 -24.14 1.20 1.46
C THR A 260 -23.94 2.46 0.63
N PRO A 261 -24.87 2.81 -0.30
CA PRO A 261 -24.79 4.05 -1.05
C PRO A 261 -24.89 5.27 -0.14
N ILE A 262 -24.07 6.28 -0.44
CA ILE A 262 -24.11 7.58 0.23
C ILE A 262 -25.02 8.51 -0.59
N ARG A 263 -25.90 9.23 0.13
CA ARG A 263 -26.87 10.16 -0.47
C ARG A 263 -26.43 11.60 -0.27
#